data_3cda6c790e5dd01ff67fe70974d2e25e
#
_entry.id   3cda6c790e5dd01ff67fe70974d2e25e
#
_cell.length_a   1.000
_cell.length_b   1.000
_cell.length_c   1.000
_cell.angle_alpha   90.00
_cell.angle_beta   90.00
_cell.angle_gamma   90.00
#
_symmetry.space_group_name_H-M   'P 1'
#
loop_
_entity.id
_entity.type
_entity.pdbx_description
1 polymer ?
#
loop_
_entity_poly.entity_id
_entity_poly.type
_entity_poly.pdbx_seq_one_letter_code
_entity_poly.pdbx_strand_id
1 'polypeptide(L)'
;KQTDYIIIGAGSAGCVLANRLSEDGAHSVLLLEAGGRDNNTFIHMPAGFAKLVPEANDHNYGFETEAEPNLNNRNLYWPRGRGWGGSSAINAMVYIRGNAWDYDHWSQLGNTSWSYESVLPYFKRAENFSGEGDQQYHGHAGPLHVKKSDRTDDILLDKFVEGGAQAGFPLTEDFNGRQQEGFSRYEHTIKGSKRNSAAGAYLHPVLDRPNLETQENVTVDRVIFEGKKAVGVEYLVAGEKRVARANKEVILSAG
;
A
#
# COMPACT_ATOMS: atom_id res chain seq x y z
N LYS A 1 -13.54 24.86 -0.09
CA LYS A 1 -14.16 23.78 0.66
C LYS A 1 -13.51 23.65 2.04
N GLN A 2 -14.26 23.21 3.06
CA GLN A 2 -13.76 23.02 4.44
C GLN A 2 -14.11 21.61 4.92
N THR A 3 -13.13 20.93 5.57
CA THR A 3 -13.24 19.56 6.06
C THR A 3 -12.31 19.38 7.27
N ASP A 4 -12.46 18.33 8.07
CA ASP A 4 -11.59 18.10 9.23
C ASP A 4 -10.21 17.60 8.79
N TYR A 5 -10.18 16.60 7.93
CA TYR A 5 -8.95 16.04 7.40
C TYR A 5 -8.89 16.13 5.88
N ILE A 6 -7.73 16.51 5.35
CA ILE A 6 -7.40 16.41 3.93
C ILE A 6 -6.29 15.38 3.77
N ILE A 7 -6.54 14.34 2.99
CA ILE A 7 -5.56 13.30 2.67
C ILE A 7 -5.14 13.47 1.21
N ILE A 8 -3.84 13.59 0.98
CA ILE A 8 -3.25 13.75 -0.35
C ILE A 8 -2.68 12.40 -0.80
N GLY A 9 -3.28 11.82 -1.84
CA GLY A 9 -2.93 10.52 -2.40
C GLY A 9 -3.83 9.39 -1.89
N ALA A 10 -4.54 8.71 -2.80
CA ALA A 10 -5.33 7.51 -2.53
C ALA A 10 -4.51 6.21 -2.76
N GLY A 11 -3.24 6.24 -2.40
CA GLY A 11 -2.35 5.09 -2.41
C GLY A 11 -2.60 4.14 -1.21
N SER A 12 -1.61 3.29 -0.91
CA SER A 12 -1.73 2.29 0.15
C SER A 12 -2.05 2.90 1.52
N ALA A 13 -1.36 3.98 1.91
CA ALA A 13 -1.60 4.65 3.18
C ALA A 13 -2.89 5.49 3.17
N GLY A 14 -3.12 6.27 2.09
CA GLY A 14 -4.27 7.16 2.02
C GLY A 14 -5.62 6.43 2.04
N CYS A 15 -5.73 5.28 1.38
CA CYS A 15 -6.93 4.44 1.46
C CYS A 15 -7.23 3.96 2.89
N VAL A 16 -6.20 3.55 3.64
CA VAL A 16 -6.34 3.16 5.05
C VAL A 16 -6.79 4.33 5.91
N LEU A 17 -6.14 5.49 5.75
CA LEU A 17 -6.45 6.68 6.53
C LEU A 17 -7.86 7.21 6.23
N ALA A 18 -8.27 7.23 4.95
CA ALA A 18 -9.62 7.61 4.56
C ALA A 18 -10.68 6.72 5.22
N ASN A 19 -10.44 5.40 5.23
CA ASN A 19 -11.30 4.44 5.92
C ASN A 19 -11.38 4.72 7.43
N ARG A 20 -10.23 4.81 8.10
CA ARG A 20 -10.17 4.88 9.56
C ARG A 20 -10.61 6.22 10.12
N LEU A 21 -10.25 7.34 9.49
CA LEU A 21 -10.65 8.68 9.94
C LEU A 21 -12.13 8.99 9.69
N SER A 22 -12.79 8.25 8.81
CA SER A 22 -14.22 8.40 8.55
C SER A 22 -15.10 7.38 9.29
N GLU A 23 -14.51 6.45 10.07
CA GLU A 23 -15.17 5.27 10.59
C GLU A 23 -16.28 5.58 11.63
N ASP A 24 -16.03 6.54 12.50
CA ASP A 24 -16.96 6.92 13.57
C ASP A 24 -18.03 7.95 13.16
N GLY A 25 -17.93 8.48 11.93
CA GLY A 25 -18.83 9.54 11.43
C GLY A 25 -18.59 10.93 12.05
N ALA A 26 -17.68 11.04 13.01
CA ALA A 26 -17.44 12.31 13.75
C ALA A 26 -16.60 13.32 12.96
N HIS A 27 -15.85 12.85 11.97
CA HIS A 27 -14.91 13.66 11.21
C HIS A 27 -15.21 13.65 9.72
N SER A 28 -15.17 14.81 9.09
CA SER A 28 -15.24 14.95 7.63
C SER A 28 -13.86 14.75 7.01
N VAL A 29 -13.79 13.90 5.98
CA VAL A 29 -12.54 13.55 5.29
C VAL A 29 -12.65 13.86 3.81
N LEU A 30 -11.65 14.55 3.27
CA LEU A 30 -11.47 14.78 1.84
C LEU A 30 -10.22 14.02 1.37
N LEU A 31 -10.39 13.05 0.47
CA LEU A 31 -9.31 12.31 -0.17
C LEU A 31 -9.10 12.84 -1.58
N LEU A 32 -7.89 13.30 -1.88
CA LEU A 32 -7.48 13.85 -3.17
C LEU A 32 -6.50 12.88 -3.86
N GLU A 33 -6.77 12.53 -5.13
CA GLU A 33 -5.93 11.60 -5.90
C GLU A 33 -5.63 12.14 -7.30
N ALA A 34 -4.37 12.04 -7.70
CA ALA A 34 -3.91 12.53 -8.99
C ALA A 34 -4.37 11.68 -10.18
N GLY A 35 -4.53 10.38 -9.98
CA GLY A 35 -5.06 9.46 -10.98
C GLY A 35 -6.56 9.26 -10.88
N GLY A 36 -7.08 8.38 -11.74
CA GLY A 36 -8.49 8.00 -11.77
C GLY A 36 -8.81 6.83 -10.83
N ARG A 37 -10.04 6.35 -10.95
CA ARG A 37 -10.50 5.14 -10.27
C ARG A 37 -9.83 3.90 -10.84
N ASP A 38 -9.80 2.84 -10.05
CA ASP A 38 -9.23 1.54 -10.40
C ASP A 38 -10.18 0.65 -11.25
N ASN A 39 -10.82 1.25 -12.28
CA ASN A 39 -11.79 0.55 -13.13
C ASN A 39 -11.16 -0.33 -14.22
N ASN A 40 -9.84 -0.32 -14.37
CA ASN A 40 -9.14 -1.08 -15.39
C ASN A 40 -9.07 -2.57 -15.03
N THR A 41 -9.47 -3.44 -15.95
CA THR A 41 -9.46 -4.89 -15.76
C THR A 41 -8.08 -5.44 -15.39
N PHE A 42 -6.99 -4.87 -15.93
CA PHE A 42 -5.62 -5.30 -15.62
C PHE A 42 -5.21 -4.98 -14.18
N ILE A 43 -5.83 -3.99 -13.53
CA ILE A 43 -5.62 -3.75 -12.10
C ILE A 43 -6.14 -4.94 -11.29
N HIS A 44 -7.34 -5.41 -11.61
CA HIS A 44 -7.99 -6.49 -10.86
C HIS A 44 -7.43 -7.88 -11.17
N MET A 45 -6.85 -8.05 -12.36
CA MET A 45 -6.24 -9.31 -12.81
C MET A 45 -4.84 -9.46 -12.16
N PRO A 46 -4.55 -10.53 -11.39
CA PRO A 46 -3.24 -10.72 -10.79
C PRO A 46 -2.07 -10.62 -11.79
N ALA A 47 -2.15 -11.29 -12.94
CA ALA A 47 -1.12 -11.20 -13.97
C ALA A 47 -1.08 -9.84 -14.70
N GLY A 48 -2.05 -8.97 -14.48
CA GLY A 48 -2.16 -7.67 -15.15
C GLY A 48 -1.03 -6.69 -14.82
N PHE A 49 -0.29 -6.91 -13.72
CA PHE A 49 0.90 -6.10 -13.41
C PHE A 49 1.94 -6.14 -14.54
N ALA A 50 2.06 -7.24 -15.25
CA ALA A 50 2.96 -7.39 -16.39
C ALA A 50 2.61 -6.46 -17.56
N LYS A 51 1.37 -5.94 -17.61
CA LYS A 51 0.93 -4.95 -18.60
C LYS A 51 1.02 -3.51 -18.07
N LEU A 52 0.85 -3.32 -16.76
CA LEU A 52 0.75 -1.99 -16.16
C LEU A 52 2.10 -1.40 -15.73
N VAL A 53 3.07 -2.26 -15.38
CA VAL A 53 4.34 -1.84 -14.78
C VAL A 53 5.43 -1.45 -15.80
N PRO A 54 5.57 -2.09 -16.98
CA PRO A 54 6.76 -1.92 -17.83
C PRO A 54 6.98 -0.50 -18.38
N GLU A 55 5.93 0.29 -18.51
CA GLU A 55 5.99 1.64 -19.10
C GLU A 55 5.00 2.60 -18.41
N ALA A 56 5.23 3.91 -18.57
CA ALA A 56 4.30 4.94 -18.12
C ALA A 56 2.94 4.78 -18.83
N ASN A 57 1.86 4.92 -18.04
CA ASN A 57 0.49 4.88 -18.53
C ASN A 57 -0.45 5.58 -17.54
N ASP A 58 -1.76 5.55 -17.76
CA ASP A 58 -2.73 6.23 -16.89
C ASP A 58 -2.70 5.75 -15.42
N HIS A 59 -2.16 4.55 -15.16
CA HIS A 59 -2.06 3.94 -13.83
C HIS A 59 -0.64 3.86 -13.28
N ASN A 60 0.36 4.32 -14.04
CA ASN A 60 1.77 4.25 -13.68
C ASN A 60 2.50 5.51 -14.14
N TYR A 61 3.07 6.25 -13.20
CA TYR A 61 3.87 7.45 -13.51
C TYR A 61 5.09 7.15 -14.39
N GLY A 62 5.70 5.96 -14.24
CA GLY A 62 6.88 5.58 -15.00
C GLY A 62 8.07 6.49 -14.76
N PHE A 63 8.33 6.87 -13.52
CA PHE A 63 9.48 7.70 -13.16
C PHE A 63 10.80 7.00 -13.49
N GLU A 64 11.84 7.82 -13.62
CA GLU A 64 13.23 7.39 -13.70
C GLU A 64 14.04 8.10 -12.62
N THR A 65 15.06 7.43 -12.08
CA THR A 65 16.00 8.09 -11.15
C THR A 65 16.90 9.06 -11.91
N GLU A 66 17.54 9.96 -11.19
CA GLU A 66 18.75 10.60 -11.69
C GLU A 66 19.83 9.55 -11.97
N ALA A 67 20.86 9.94 -12.73
CA ALA A 67 21.98 9.05 -13.02
C ALA A 67 22.71 8.64 -11.75
N GLU A 68 22.84 7.33 -11.53
CA GLU A 68 23.46 6.77 -10.32
C GLU A 68 24.96 6.50 -10.55
N PRO A 69 25.85 7.33 -9.99
CA PRO A 69 27.29 7.22 -10.27
C PRO A 69 27.89 5.84 -9.91
N ASN A 70 27.40 5.24 -8.82
CA ASN A 70 27.88 3.93 -8.37
C ASN A 70 27.28 2.75 -9.15
N LEU A 71 26.38 3.02 -10.10
CA LEU A 71 25.75 2.03 -10.98
C LEU A 71 26.06 2.34 -12.47
N ASN A 72 27.29 2.76 -12.77
CA ASN A 72 27.74 3.11 -14.12
C ASN A 72 26.92 4.26 -14.74
N ASN A 73 26.52 5.25 -13.96
CA ASN A 73 25.68 6.38 -14.36
C ASN A 73 24.37 5.96 -15.05
N ARG A 74 23.78 4.84 -14.65
CA ARG A 74 22.49 4.40 -15.17
C ARG A 74 21.35 5.17 -14.52
N ASN A 75 20.36 5.52 -15.32
CA ASN A 75 19.03 5.85 -14.85
C ASN A 75 18.26 4.55 -14.65
N LEU A 76 17.57 4.43 -13.52
CA LEU A 76 16.76 3.26 -13.22
C LEU A 76 15.29 3.60 -13.38
N TYR A 77 14.58 2.76 -14.10
CA TYR A 77 13.13 2.85 -14.22
C TYR A 77 12.47 2.61 -12.85
N TRP A 78 11.57 3.52 -12.46
CA TRP A 78 11.00 3.55 -11.12
C TRP A 78 9.47 3.65 -11.15
N PRO A 79 8.74 2.54 -11.42
CA PRO A 79 7.30 2.56 -11.53
C PRO A 79 6.64 2.96 -10.21
N ARG A 80 5.61 3.79 -10.28
CA ARG A 80 4.76 4.20 -9.17
C ARG A 80 3.32 4.24 -9.63
N GLY A 81 2.43 3.60 -8.87
CA GLY A 81 1.01 3.58 -9.19
C GLY A 81 0.38 4.96 -9.11
N ARG A 82 -0.52 5.23 -10.05
CA ARG A 82 -1.32 6.45 -10.16
C ARG A 82 -2.79 6.08 -10.18
N GLY A 83 -3.58 6.61 -9.25
CA GLY A 83 -4.99 6.30 -9.10
C GLY A 83 -5.32 5.59 -7.78
N TRP A 84 -6.56 5.19 -7.62
CA TRP A 84 -7.03 4.51 -6.42
C TRP A 84 -6.26 3.23 -6.16
N GLY A 85 -5.73 3.12 -4.94
CA GLY A 85 -4.84 2.04 -4.52
C GLY A 85 -3.35 2.33 -4.77
N GLY A 86 -3.01 3.34 -5.57
CA GLY A 86 -1.61 3.70 -5.88
C GLY A 86 -0.80 2.50 -6.32
N SER A 87 0.42 2.33 -5.79
CA SER A 87 1.29 1.20 -6.16
C SER A 87 0.72 -0.17 -5.76
N SER A 88 -0.21 -0.26 -4.79
CA SER A 88 -0.89 -1.52 -4.48
C SER A 88 -1.84 -1.99 -5.61
N ALA A 89 -2.25 -1.07 -6.49
CA ALA A 89 -3.07 -1.38 -7.66
C ALA A 89 -2.27 -1.97 -8.83
N ILE A 90 -0.94 -1.79 -8.86
CA ILE A 90 -0.10 -2.24 -9.99
C ILE A 90 1.05 -3.19 -9.60
N ASN A 91 1.35 -3.38 -8.30
CA ASN A 91 2.44 -4.24 -7.83
C ASN A 91 2.20 -5.74 -8.12
N ALA A 92 3.20 -6.58 -7.86
CA ALA A 92 3.11 -8.03 -8.01
C ALA A 92 2.40 -8.73 -6.82
N MET A 93 1.78 -7.98 -5.90
CA MET A 93 0.96 -8.45 -4.78
C MET A 93 1.68 -9.30 -3.73
N VAL A 94 2.99 -9.46 -3.80
CA VAL A 94 3.74 -10.18 -2.76
C VAL A 94 3.50 -9.50 -1.42
N TYR A 95 3.08 -10.30 -0.42
CA TYR A 95 2.86 -9.84 0.94
C TYR A 95 3.97 -10.34 1.84
N ILE A 96 4.79 -9.43 2.29
CA ILE A 96 5.87 -9.69 3.23
C ILE A 96 6.05 -8.47 4.13
N ARG A 97 6.18 -8.70 5.43
CA ARG A 97 6.44 -7.65 6.43
C ARG A 97 7.93 -7.38 6.52
N GLY A 98 8.32 -6.22 7.06
CA GLY A 98 9.70 -5.99 7.49
C GLY A 98 10.13 -7.02 8.52
N ASN A 99 11.43 -7.24 8.63
CA ASN A 99 11.99 -8.11 9.67
C ASN A 99 11.70 -7.52 11.05
N ALA A 100 11.48 -8.36 12.05
CA ALA A 100 11.25 -7.91 13.43
C ALA A 100 12.36 -6.96 13.92
N TRP A 101 13.61 -7.25 13.56
CA TRP A 101 14.76 -6.43 13.89
C TRP A 101 14.69 -5.00 13.34
N ASP A 102 14.10 -4.78 12.16
CA ASP A 102 13.98 -3.44 11.58
C ASP A 102 13.12 -2.53 12.47
N TYR A 103 12.00 -3.05 12.98
CA TYR A 103 11.11 -2.32 13.89
C TYR A 103 11.75 -2.12 15.27
N ASP A 104 12.41 -3.14 15.80
CA ASP A 104 13.11 -3.05 17.07
C ASP A 104 14.26 -2.04 16.99
N HIS A 105 14.94 -1.96 15.84
CA HIS A 105 15.95 -0.95 15.59
C HIS A 105 15.35 0.47 15.55
N TRP A 106 14.20 0.66 14.91
CA TRP A 106 13.50 1.95 14.96
C TRP A 106 13.14 2.35 16.40
N SER A 107 12.70 1.40 17.20
CA SER A 107 12.45 1.63 18.63
C SER A 107 13.70 2.08 19.38
N GLN A 108 14.84 1.42 19.14
CA GLN A 108 16.14 1.78 19.72
C GLN A 108 16.62 3.19 19.31
N LEU A 109 16.29 3.64 18.10
CA LEU A 109 16.57 4.99 17.63
C LEU A 109 15.68 6.08 18.25
N GLY A 110 14.83 5.74 19.23
CA GLY A 110 13.97 6.67 19.96
C GLY A 110 12.49 6.60 19.62
N ASN A 111 12.08 5.77 18.65
CA ASN A 111 10.68 5.57 18.27
C ASN A 111 10.06 4.42 19.11
N THR A 112 10.00 4.58 20.41
CA THR A 112 9.69 3.51 21.36
C THR A 112 8.38 2.74 21.14
N SER A 113 7.41 3.36 20.43
CA SER A 113 6.13 2.71 20.06
C SER A 113 6.21 1.87 18.76
N TRP A 114 7.40 1.76 18.16
CA TRP A 114 7.60 1.08 16.88
C TRP A 114 8.36 -0.24 16.99
N SER A 115 8.51 -0.81 18.19
CA SER A 115 9.04 -2.19 18.32
C SER A 115 8.16 -3.18 17.57
N TYR A 116 8.72 -4.32 17.17
CA TYR A 116 7.94 -5.37 16.49
C TYR A 116 6.72 -5.81 17.29
N GLU A 117 6.87 -5.99 18.60
CA GLU A 117 5.77 -6.31 19.51
C GLU A 117 4.66 -5.25 19.45
N SER A 118 5.04 -3.97 19.39
CA SER A 118 4.08 -2.85 19.34
C SER A 118 3.35 -2.75 18.01
N VAL A 119 4.00 -3.09 16.88
CA VAL A 119 3.39 -2.98 15.54
C VAL A 119 2.67 -4.24 15.08
N LEU A 120 3.01 -5.42 15.60
CA LEU A 120 2.38 -6.70 15.25
C LEU A 120 0.85 -6.70 15.36
N PRO A 121 0.22 -6.14 16.42
CA PRO A 121 -1.24 -6.03 16.50
C PRO A 121 -1.86 -5.28 15.33
N TYR A 122 -1.18 -4.28 14.77
CA TYR A 122 -1.66 -3.51 13.63
C TYR A 122 -1.54 -4.31 12.32
N PHE A 123 -0.48 -5.09 12.14
CA PHE A 123 -0.39 -6.03 11.02
C PHE A 123 -1.53 -7.05 11.07
N LYS A 124 -1.79 -7.63 12.23
CA LYS A 124 -2.90 -8.57 12.43
C LYS A 124 -4.27 -7.92 12.21
N ARG A 125 -4.45 -6.66 12.65
CA ARG A 125 -5.68 -5.89 12.42
C ARG A 125 -5.93 -5.61 10.93
N ALA A 126 -4.87 -5.43 10.15
CA ALA A 126 -4.97 -5.18 8.73
C ALA A 126 -5.29 -6.44 7.91
N GLU A 127 -4.83 -7.59 8.36
CA GLU A 127 -4.76 -8.83 7.62
C GLU A 127 -6.02 -9.71 7.77
N ASN A 128 -6.42 -10.31 6.66
CA ASN A 128 -7.34 -11.46 6.62
C ASN A 128 -6.62 -12.62 5.91
N PHE A 129 -5.85 -13.36 6.69
CA PHE A 129 -5.06 -14.46 6.18
C PHE A 129 -5.92 -15.70 5.91
N SER A 130 -5.84 -16.23 4.70
CA SER A 130 -6.52 -17.47 4.27
C SER A 130 -5.50 -18.58 4.04
N GLY A 131 -4.92 -19.10 5.09
CA GLY A 131 -3.93 -20.17 5.03
C GLY A 131 -3.70 -20.77 6.41
N GLU A 132 -2.94 -21.86 6.42
CA GLU A 132 -2.39 -22.39 7.66
C GLU A 132 -1.10 -21.62 7.98
N GLY A 133 -1.05 -21.02 9.15
CA GLY A 133 0.08 -20.24 9.65
C GLY A 133 0.02 -20.11 11.16
N ASP A 134 1.10 -19.60 11.76
CA ASP A 134 1.14 -19.38 13.19
C ASP A 134 0.20 -18.25 13.59
N GLN A 135 -0.88 -18.60 14.30
CA GLN A 135 -1.91 -17.68 14.77
C GLN A 135 -1.36 -16.53 15.63
N GLN A 136 -0.17 -16.70 16.18
CA GLN A 136 0.52 -15.64 16.92
C GLN A 136 0.84 -14.46 15.99
N TYR A 137 1.14 -14.73 14.72
CA TYR A 137 1.60 -13.71 13.76
C TYR A 137 0.52 -13.24 12.79
N HIS A 138 -0.53 -14.02 12.56
CA HIS A 138 -1.56 -13.71 11.56
C HIS A 138 -2.86 -13.14 12.14
N GLY A 139 -3.54 -12.34 11.32
CA GLY A 139 -4.90 -11.87 11.52
C GLY A 139 -5.86 -12.49 10.50
N HIS A 140 -7.14 -12.70 10.91
CA HIS A 140 -8.14 -13.35 10.08
C HIS A 140 -9.41 -12.52 9.86
N ALA A 141 -9.45 -11.28 10.38
CA ALA A 141 -10.63 -10.42 10.34
C ALA A 141 -10.37 -9.04 9.74
N GLY A 142 -9.16 -8.78 9.28
CA GLY A 142 -8.80 -7.50 8.66
C GLY A 142 -9.35 -7.36 7.24
N PRO A 143 -9.33 -6.16 6.68
CA PRO A 143 -9.86 -5.90 5.35
C PRO A 143 -8.93 -6.38 4.22
N LEU A 144 -7.62 -6.49 4.46
CA LEU A 144 -6.65 -6.90 3.45
C LEU A 144 -6.55 -8.43 3.40
N HIS A 145 -7.12 -9.01 2.36
CA HIS A 145 -7.04 -10.45 2.14
C HIS A 145 -5.63 -10.85 1.69
N VAL A 146 -5.05 -11.79 2.40
CA VAL A 146 -3.75 -12.40 2.13
C VAL A 146 -3.94 -13.89 1.93
N LYS A 147 -3.42 -14.40 0.82
CA LYS A 147 -3.56 -15.80 0.42
C LYS A 147 -2.20 -16.42 0.20
N LYS A 148 -1.96 -17.59 0.80
CA LYS A 148 -0.84 -18.45 0.41
C LYS A 148 -1.10 -19.03 -0.97
N SER A 149 -0.07 -19.21 -1.79
CA SER A 149 -0.23 -19.83 -3.10
C SER A 149 -0.77 -21.26 -2.94
N ASP A 150 -1.90 -21.54 -3.56
CA ASP A 150 -2.53 -22.86 -3.63
C ASP A 150 -2.11 -23.68 -4.87
N ARG A 151 -1.15 -23.16 -5.65
CA ARG A 151 -0.58 -23.90 -6.79
C ARG A 151 0.37 -24.97 -6.26
N THR A 152 -0.15 -26.18 -6.20
CA THR A 152 0.59 -27.37 -5.76
C THR A 152 1.29 -28.10 -6.91
N ASP A 153 1.05 -27.66 -8.16
CA ASP A 153 1.49 -28.32 -9.39
C ASP A 153 2.62 -27.57 -10.13
N ASP A 154 3.21 -26.55 -9.51
CA ASP A 154 4.30 -25.79 -10.12
C ASP A 154 5.67 -26.40 -9.75
N ILE A 155 6.09 -27.37 -10.56
CA ILE A 155 7.34 -28.10 -10.36
C ILE A 155 8.59 -27.20 -10.34
N LEU A 156 8.58 -26.04 -11.05
CA LEU A 156 9.72 -25.14 -11.07
C LEU A 156 9.87 -24.42 -9.72
N LEU A 157 8.78 -24.00 -9.12
CA LEU A 157 8.80 -23.38 -7.78
C LEU A 157 9.23 -24.39 -6.71
N ASP A 158 8.74 -25.63 -6.79
CA ASP A 158 9.14 -26.66 -5.84
C ASP A 158 10.63 -26.98 -5.96
N LYS A 159 11.13 -27.14 -7.18
CA LYS A 159 12.55 -27.37 -7.42
C LYS A 159 13.44 -26.18 -7.04
N PHE A 160 12.94 -24.95 -7.15
CA PHE A 160 13.66 -23.77 -6.66
C PHE A 160 13.80 -23.78 -5.13
N VAL A 161 12.72 -24.07 -4.41
CA VAL A 161 12.72 -24.17 -2.94
C VAL A 161 13.61 -25.33 -2.47
N GLU A 162 13.50 -26.50 -3.12
CA GLU A 162 14.33 -27.67 -2.86
C GLU A 162 15.82 -27.40 -3.12
N GLY A 163 16.13 -26.69 -4.21
CA GLY A 163 17.49 -26.24 -4.54
C GLY A 163 18.09 -25.33 -3.48
N GLY A 164 17.29 -24.46 -2.88
CA GLY A 164 17.70 -23.63 -1.74
C GLY A 164 18.13 -24.48 -0.54
N ALA A 165 17.33 -25.51 -0.20
CA ALA A 165 17.67 -26.45 0.87
C ALA A 165 18.96 -27.25 0.56
N GLN A 166 19.10 -27.72 -0.68
CA GLN A 166 20.32 -28.43 -1.12
C GLN A 166 21.57 -27.55 -1.06
N ALA A 167 21.42 -26.26 -1.27
CA ALA A 167 22.51 -25.29 -1.13
C ALA A 167 22.82 -24.91 0.33
N GLY A 168 22.12 -25.50 1.30
CA GLY A 168 22.35 -25.30 2.74
C GLY A 168 21.60 -24.12 3.35
N PHE A 169 20.65 -23.50 2.63
CA PHE A 169 19.80 -22.46 3.17
C PHE A 169 18.60 -23.03 3.95
N PRO A 170 18.11 -22.33 4.98
CA PRO A 170 16.94 -22.77 5.71
C PRO A 170 15.68 -22.74 4.82
N LEU A 171 14.72 -23.60 5.14
CA LEU A 171 13.37 -23.50 4.64
C LEU A 171 12.52 -22.76 5.68
N THR A 172 11.57 -21.96 5.21
CA THR A 172 10.52 -21.40 6.05
C THR A 172 9.15 -21.76 5.49
N GLU A 173 8.20 -22.01 6.34
CA GLU A 173 6.82 -22.24 5.91
C GLU A 173 6.03 -20.94 5.79
N ASP A 174 6.52 -19.86 6.41
CA ASP A 174 5.81 -18.60 6.57
C ASP A 174 6.79 -17.43 6.74
N PHE A 175 6.90 -16.59 5.70
CA PHE A 175 7.75 -15.39 5.73
C PHE A 175 7.25 -14.32 6.71
N ASN A 176 5.99 -14.40 7.15
CA ASN A 176 5.38 -13.45 8.08
C ASN A 176 5.19 -14.03 9.47
N GLY A 177 5.65 -15.29 9.69
CA GLY A 177 5.65 -15.99 10.95
C GLY A 177 6.91 -15.75 11.79
N ARG A 178 7.24 -16.74 12.61
CA ARG A 178 8.37 -16.67 13.53
C ARG A 178 9.74 -16.57 12.85
N GLN A 179 9.91 -17.26 11.70
CA GLN A 179 11.16 -17.30 10.96
C GLN A 179 10.95 -16.73 9.56
N GLN A 180 11.45 -15.52 9.32
CA GLN A 180 11.35 -14.88 8.02
C GLN A 180 12.42 -15.37 7.05
N GLU A 181 13.64 -15.65 7.54
CA GLU A 181 14.75 -16.08 6.70
C GLU A 181 14.56 -17.51 6.21
N GLY A 182 14.70 -17.71 4.89
CA GLY A 182 14.59 -19.03 4.30
C GLY A 182 14.01 -19.02 2.89
N PHE A 183 13.83 -20.22 2.34
CA PHE A 183 13.16 -20.46 1.07
C PHE A 183 11.74 -20.94 1.29
N SER A 184 10.79 -20.33 0.58
CA SER A 184 9.37 -20.71 0.59
C SER A 184 8.65 -20.10 -0.62
N ARG A 185 7.35 -20.34 -0.71
CA ARG A 185 6.43 -19.66 -1.62
C ARG A 185 5.83 -18.42 -0.94
N TYR A 186 5.78 -17.31 -1.67
CA TYR A 186 5.19 -16.08 -1.15
C TYR A 186 3.68 -16.15 -0.96
N GLU A 187 3.21 -15.39 0.01
CA GLU A 187 1.82 -15.00 0.13
C GLU A 187 1.53 -13.78 -0.73
N HIS A 188 0.25 -13.63 -1.12
CA HIS A 188 -0.17 -12.57 -2.02
C HIS A 188 -1.44 -11.88 -1.53
N THR A 189 -1.53 -10.57 -1.78
CA THR A 189 -2.74 -9.79 -1.53
C THR A 189 -3.80 -10.06 -2.60
N ILE A 190 -4.45 -11.24 -2.48
CA ILE A 190 -5.46 -11.74 -3.41
C ILE A 190 -6.72 -12.13 -2.64
N LYS A 191 -7.89 -11.69 -3.13
CA LYS A 191 -9.22 -12.09 -2.65
C LYS A 191 -9.91 -12.90 -3.75
N GLY A 192 -10.19 -14.17 -3.49
CA GLY A 192 -10.65 -15.07 -4.55
C GLY A 192 -9.61 -15.16 -5.68
N SER A 193 -9.97 -14.73 -6.88
CA SER A 193 -9.09 -14.71 -8.07
C SER A 193 -8.63 -13.31 -8.46
N LYS A 194 -8.89 -12.28 -7.64
CA LYS A 194 -8.61 -10.88 -7.97
C LYS A 194 -7.58 -10.29 -7.00
N ARG A 195 -6.79 -9.31 -7.50
CA ARG A 195 -5.99 -8.42 -6.66
C ARG A 195 -6.87 -7.81 -5.56
N ASN A 196 -6.36 -7.80 -4.34
CA ASN A 196 -6.92 -7.04 -3.23
C ASN A 196 -6.00 -5.85 -2.93
N SER A 197 -6.14 -4.77 -3.74
CA SER A 197 -5.42 -3.52 -3.52
C SER A 197 -5.88 -2.81 -2.25
N ALA A 198 -5.15 -1.79 -1.81
CA ALA A 198 -5.59 -0.94 -0.69
C ALA A 198 -6.93 -0.24 -0.99
N ALA A 199 -7.21 0.13 -2.24
CA ALA A 199 -8.53 0.65 -2.62
C ALA A 199 -9.61 -0.41 -2.43
N GLY A 200 -9.40 -1.62 -2.94
CA GLY A 200 -10.37 -2.72 -2.79
C GLY A 200 -10.59 -3.15 -1.35
N ALA A 201 -9.54 -3.11 -0.53
CA ALA A 201 -9.59 -3.51 0.88
C ALA A 201 -10.23 -2.44 1.78
N TYR A 202 -9.90 -1.16 1.58
CA TYR A 202 -10.22 -0.10 2.54
C TYR A 202 -11.14 0.99 1.99
N LEU A 203 -10.98 1.40 0.71
CA LEU A 203 -11.70 2.55 0.17
C LEU A 203 -13.08 2.16 -0.37
N HIS A 204 -13.15 1.16 -1.25
CA HIS A 204 -14.42 0.74 -1.86
C HIS A 204 -15.53 0.43 -0.84
N PRO A 205 -15.26 -0.27 0.29
CA PRO A 205 -16.30 -0.60 1.25
C PRO A 205 -16.92 0.60 1.97
N VAL A 206 -16.33 1.79 1.87
CA VAL A 206 -16.72 2.96 2.66
C VAL A 206 -17.08 4.19 1.82
N LEU A 207 -17.19 4.04 0.51
CA LEU A 207 -17.50 5.14 -0.41
C LEU A 207 -18.87 5.79 -0.14
N ASP A 208 -19.81 5.04 0.46
CA ASP A 208 -21.16 5.53 0.77
C ASP A 208 -21.22 6.32 2.10
N ARG A 209 -20.11 6.45 2.81
CA ARG A 209 -20.07 7.22 4.06
C ARG A 209 -20.30 8.71 3.78
N PRO A 210 -21.27 9.38 4.43
CA PRO A 210 -21.61 10.77 4.14
C PRO A 210 -20.52 11.76 4.55
N ASN A 211 -19.60 11.36 5.42
CA ASN A 211 -18.47 12.14 5.91
C ASN A 211 -17.15 11.87 5.17
N LEU A 212 -17.15 11.03 4.14
CA LEU A 212 -16.01 10.79 3.25
C LEU A 212 -16.30 11.31 1.85
N GLU A 213 -15.46 12.20 1.36
CA GLU A 213 -15.47 12.64 -0.04
C GLU A 213 -14.16 12.28 -0.72
N THR A 214 -14.26 11.78 -1.94
CA THR A 214 -13.11 11.47 -2.80
C THR A 214 -13.15 12.34 -4.05
N GLN A 215 -11.98 12.87 -4.44
CA GLN A 215 -11.81 13.55 -5.73
C GLN A 215 -10.61 12.94 -6.45
N GLU A 216 -10.88 12.41 -7.62
CA GLU A 216 -9.89 11.86 -8.55
C GLU A 216 -9.52 12.86 -9.65
N ASN A 217 -8.39 12.59 -10.33
CA ASN A 217 -7.85 13.45 -11.40
C ASN A 217 -7.56 14.87 -10.94
N VAL A 218 -7.07 15.00 -9.71
CA VAL A 218 -6.70 16.29 -9.11
C VAL A 218 -5.24 16.30 -8.69
N THR A 219 -4.50 17.31 -9.08
CA THR A 219 -3.10 17.47 -8.70
C THR A 219 -2.98 18.48 -7.57
N VAL A 220 -2.52 18.03 -6.40
CA VAL A 220 -2.22 18.96 -5.30
C VAL A 220 -0.91 19.67 -5.61
N ASP A 221 -0.98 21.00 -5.65
CA ASP A 221 0.14 21.87 -5.99
C ASP A 221 0.98 22.20 -4.74
N ARG A 222 0.29 22.57 -3.65
CA ARG A 222 0.98 22.91 -2.39
C ARG A 222 0.09 22.81 -1.16
N VAL A 223 0.75 22.63 0.00
CA VAL A 223 0.13 22.80 1.32
C VAL A 223 0.11 24.29 1.69
N ILE A 224 -0.99 24.75 2.22
CA ILE A 224 -1.17 26.13 2.70
C ILE A 224 -0.85 26.18 4.18
N PHE A 225 0.02 27.10 4.57
CA PHE A 225 0.39 27.32 5.95
C PHE A 225 -0.08 28.68 6.47
N GLU A 226 -0.50 28.74 7.72
CA GLU A 226 -0.68 29.94 8.52
C GLU A 226 0.32 29.88 9.68
N GLY A 227 1.39 30.64 9.59
CA GLY A 227 2.56 30.49 10.45
C GLY A 227 3.19 29.08 10.27
N LYS A 228 3.17 28.28 11.33
CA LYS A 228 3.69 26.89 11.31
C LYS A 228 2.59 25.82 11.18
N LYS A 229 1.33 26.23 11.08
CA LYS A 229 0.19 25.32 10.99
C LYS A 229 -0.21 25.08 9.54
N ALA A 230 -0.26 23.82 9.09
CA ALA A 230 -0.87 23.45 7.84
C ALA A 230 -2.40 23.58 7.96
N VAL A 231 -3.01 24.43 7.11
CA VAL A 231 -4.43 24.78 7.20
C VAL A 231 -5.23 24.43 5.95
N GLY A 232 -4.60 23.82 4.97
CA GLY A 232 -5.28 23.41 3.75
C GLY A 232 -4.32 23.11 2.61
N VAL A 233 -4.89 22.96 1.42
CA VAL A 233 -4.16 22.70 0.17
C VAL A 233 -4.70 23.55 -0.97
N GLU A 234 -3.81 23.90 -1.90
CA GLU A 234 -4.15 24.37 -3.24
C GLU A 234 -3.98 23.19 -4.20
N TYR A 235 -4.96 22.97 -5.05
CA TYR A 235 -4.97 21.84 -5.98
C TYR A 235 -5.61 22.24 -7.32
N LEU A 236 -5.30 21.49 -8.36
CA LEU A 236 -5.77 21.72 -9.73
C LEU A 236 -6.81 20.66 -10.10
N VAL A 237 -7.92 21.11 -10.67
CA VAL A 237 -8.95 20.26 -11.28
C VAL A 237 -9.11 20.73 -12.72
N ALA A 238 -8.79 19.89 -13.69
CA ALA A 238 -8.83 20.28 -15.11
C ALA A 238 -8.08 21.58 -15.43
N GLY A 239 -6.96 21.87 -14.72
CA GLY A 239 -6.17 23.08 -14.86
C GLY A 239 -6.66 24.29 -14.03
N GLU A 240 -7.84 24.23 -13.45
CA GLU A 240 -8.37 25.29 -12.59
C GLU A 240 -7.89 25.14 -11.15
N LYS A 241 -7.40 26.23 -10.58
CA LYS A 241 -6.99 26.27 -9.16
C LYS A 241 -8.18 26.24 -8.23
N ARG A 242 -8.09 25.38 -7.22
CA ARG A 242 -9.06 25.27 -6.12
C ARG A 242 -8.35 25.22 -4.78
N VAL A 243 -9.08 25.53 -3.72
CA VAL A 243 -8.59 25.52 -2.34
C VAL A 243 -9.50 24.66 -1.48
N ALA A 244 -8.91 23.77 -0.70
CA ALA A 244 -9.58 23.12 0.43
C ALA A 244 -8.90 23.51 1.74
N ARG A 245 -9.71 23.75 2.79
CA ARG A 245 -9.24 24.09 4.14
C ARG A 245 -9.46 22.91 5.07
N ALA A 246 -8.45 22.61 5.91
CA ALA A 246 -8.50 21.60 6.94
C ALA A 246 -8.72 22.26 8.31
N ASN A 247 -9.72 21.77 9.06
CA ASN A 247 -9.94 22.21 10.44
C ASN A 247 -8.90 21.59 11.38
N LYS A 248 -8.50 20.35 11.10
CA LYS A 248 -7.59 19.57 11.94
C LYS A 248 -6.24 19.38 11.26
N GLU A 249 -6.15 18.54 10.22
CA GLU A 249 -4.87 18.18 9.66
C GLU A 249 -4.89 18.03 8.14
N VAL A 250 -3.72 18.27 7.53
CA VAL A 250 -3.38 17.89 6.15
C VAL A 250 -2.39 16.72 6.22
N ILE A 251 -2.73 15.62 5.57
CA ILE A 251 -1.97 14.36 5.62
C ILE A 251 -1.38 14.08 4.24
N LEU A 252 -0.06 13.98 4.16
CA LEU A 252 0.66 13.64 2.94
C LEU A 252 0.79 12.12 2.83
N SER A 253 0.10 11.54 1.83
CA SER A 253 0.14 10.09 1.51
C SER A 253 0.43 9.88 0.03
N ALA A 254 1.18 10.80 -0.59
CA ALA A 254 1.39 10.87 -2.04
C ALA A 254 2.44 9.88 -2.57
N GLY A 255 3.17 9.19 -1.70
CA GLY A 255 4.20 8.22 -2.06
C GLY A 255 5.60 8.79 -2.22
#